data_2757cc91a9d429c3a832d6a314e3a241
#
_entry.id   2757cc91a9d429c3a832d6a314e3a241
#
_cell.length_a   1.000
_cell.length_b   1.000
_cell.length_c   1.000
_cell.angle_alpha   90.00
_cell.angle_beta   90.00
_cell.angle_gamma   90.00
#
_symmetry.space_group_name_H-M   'P 1'
#
loop_
_entity.id
_entity.type
_entity.pdbx_description
1 polymer ?
#
loop_
_entity_poly.entity_id
_entity_poly.type
_entity_poly.pdbx_seq_one_letter_code
_entity_poly.pdbx_strand_id
1 'polypeptide(L)'
;YCKNNCLYCGIRAVNTSIERYRLSKEEILDCTRYGYELGFRTFVLQGGEDPAYSDQDICDIVRQIKEEHPDCAVTLSIGEKTYESYKAYKEAGADRYLLRHETATESHYQILHPEKMSFKNRQRCLADLKSLGYQVGSGFMVGSPFQTMEHIVADLRYLQQLEPDMIGIGPFIPHHQ
;
A
#
# COMPACT_ATOMS: atom_id res chain seq x y z
N TYR A 1 -2.58 -2.04 -12.53
CA TYR A 1 -2.84 -0.65 -12.95
C TYR A 1 -2.57 0.34 -11.84
N CYS A 2 -2.21 1.59 -12.18
CA CYS A 2 -2.07 2.69 -11.23
C CYS A 2 -2.38 4.00 -11.95
N LYS A 3 -3.12 4.91 -11.29
CA LYS A 3 -3.40 6.26 -11.81
C LYS A 3 -2.26 7.26 -11.60
N ASN A 4 -1.28 6.92 -10.76
CA ASN A 4 -0.20 7.81 -10.34
C ASN A 4 1.04 7.68 -11.22
N ASN A 5 1.87 8.74 -11.21
CA ASN A 5 3.13 8.82 -11.93
C ASN A 5 4.32 9.04 -10.99
N CYS A 6 4.40 8.24 -9.91
CA CYS A 6 5.56 8.30 -9.02
C CYS A 6 6.83 8.02 -9.82
N LEU A 7 7.82 8.91 -9.73
CA LEU A 7 8.97 8.92 -10.65
C LEU A 7 9.90 7.72 -10.48
N TYR A 8 9.85 7.07 -9.31
CA TYR A 8 10.62 5.87 -9.00
C TYR A 8 9.91 4.56 -9.38
N CYS A 9 8.63 4.61 -9.78
CA CYS A 9 7.80 3.42 -9.88
C CYS A 9 7.72 2.86 -11.30
N GLY A 10 8.12 1.61 -11.49
CA GLY A 10 8.05 0.93 -12.78
C GLY A 10 6.64 0.76 -13.33
N ILE A 11 5.60 0.72 -12.44
CA ILE A 11 4.19 0.60 -12.85
C ILE A 11 3.46 1.95 -12.94
N ARG A 12 4.18 3.07 -12.97
CA ARG A 12 3.58 4.41 -13.13
C ARG A 12 2.69 4.49 -14.37
N ALA A 13 1.65 5.34 -14.31
CA ALA A 13 0.60 5.39 -15.33
C ALA A 13 1.13 5.61 -16.76
N VAL A 14 2.17 6.44 -16.93
CA VAL A 14 2.76 6.74 -18.24
C VAL A 14 3.68 5.64 -18.80
N ASN A 15 4.06 4.63 -18.01
CA ASN A 15 4.83 3.51 -18.53
C ASN A 15 3.90 2.56 -19.28
N THR A 16 3.96 2.61 -20.62
CA THR A 16 3.13 1.79 -21.52
C THR A 16 3.81 0.51 -21.98
N SER A 17 5.06 0.29 -21.62
CA SER A 17 5.85 -0.86 -22.08
C SER A 17 5.73 -2.10 -21.18
N ILE A 18 4.98 -2.00 -20.10
CA ILE A 18 4.71 -3.11 -19.19
C ILE A 18 3.35 -3.74 -19.49
N GLU A 19 3.28 -5.04 -19.42
CA GLU A 19 2.00 -5.74 -19.42
C GLU A 19 1.24 -5.42 -18.12
N ARG A 20 -0.05 -5.15 -18.24
CA ARG A 20 -0.93 -4.83 -17.12
C ARG A 20 -2.11 -5.77 -17.10
N TYR A 21 -2.45 -6.24 -15.92
CA TYR A 21 -3.61 -7.10 -15.70
C TYR A 21 -4.44 -6.61 -14.52
N ARG A 22 -5.68 -7.02 -14.46
CA ARG A 22 -6.58 -6.93 -13.32
C ARG A 22 -7.15 -8.31 -13.06
N LEU A 23 -7.12 -8.74 -11.83
CA LEU A 23 -7.82 -9.92 -11.41
C LEU A 23 -9.30 -9.57 -11.17
N SER A 24 -10.20 -10.41 -11.63
CA SER A 24 -11.59 -10.35 -11.22
C SER A 24 -11.74 -10.72 -9.75
N LYS A 25 -12.88 -10.40 -9.15
CA LYS A 25 -13.19 -10.81 -7.77
C LYS A 25 -13.04 -12.31 -7.60
N GLU A 26 -13.56 -13.11 -8.54
CA GLU A 26 -13.49 -14.57 -8.45
C GLU A 26 -12.05 -15.10 -8.52
N GLU A 27 -11.23 -14.56 -9.42
CA GLU A 27 -9.80 -14.94 -9.48
C GLU A 27 -9.05 -14.61 -8.17
N ILE A 28 -9.38 -13.48 -7.52
CA ILE A 28 -8.79 -13.13 -6.21
C ILE A 28 -9.21 -14.17 -5.15
N LEU A 29 -10.48 -14.53 -5.12
CA LEU A 29 -11.01 -15.51 -4.16
C LEU A 29 -10.44 -16.91 -4.42
N ASP A 30 -10.32 -17.33 -5.66
CA ASP A 30 -9.67 -18.60 -6.02
C ASP A 30 -8.21 -18.64 -5.56
N CYS A 31 -7.47 -17.54 -5.73
CA CYS A 31 -6.11 -17.42 -5.21
C CYS A 31 -6.06 -17.57 -3.69
N THR A 32 -7.03 -17.01 -2.95
CA THR A 32 -7.07 -17.13 -1.48
C THR A 32 -7.45 -18.54 -1.05
N ARG A 33 -8.41 -19.20 -1.70
CA ARG A 33 -8.78 -20.59 -1.45
C ARG A 33 -7.58 -21.52 -1.65
N TYR A 34 -6.92 -21.41 -2.80
CA TYR A 34 -5.73 -22.20 -3.07
C TYR A 34 -4.58 -21.93 -2.09
N GLY A 35 -4.34 -20.67 -1.74
CA GLY A 35 -3.36 -20.30 -0.74
C GLY A 35 -3.68 -20.87 0.64
N TYR A 36 -4.96 -20.90 1.02
CA TYR A 36 -5.41 -21.48 2.28
C TYR A 36 -5.13 -22.99 2.36
N GLU A 37 -5.43 -23.73 1.27
CA GLU A 37 -5.13 -25.16 1.14
C GLU A 37 -3.64 -25.46 1.27
N LEU A 38 -2.77 -24.55 0.78
CA LEU A 38 -1.31 -24.62 0.92
C LEU A 38 -0.81 -24.24 2.32
N GLY A 39 -1.69 -23.85 3.24
CA GLY A 39 -1.35 -23.52 4.63
C GLY A 39 -1.09 -22.03 4.89
N PHE A 40 -1.24 -21.12 3.91
CA PHE A 40 -1.14 -19.69 4.17
C PHE A 40 -2.29 -19.17 5.02
N ARG A 41 -1.98 -18.23 5.91
CA ARG A 41 -2.94 -17.59 6.84
C ARG A 41 -2.87 -16.06 6.80
N THR A 42 -2.19 -15.52 5.81
CA THR A 42 -2.15 -14.09 5.53
C THR A 42 -2.22 -13.88 4.03
N PHE A 43 -3.17 -13.07 3.60
CA PHE A 43 -3.33 -12.68 2.20
C PHE A 43 -3.09 -11.19 2.04
N VAL A 44 -2.22 -10.83 1.11
CA VAL A 44 -1.89 -9.44 0.78
C VAL A 44 -2.51 -9.09 -0.56
N LEU A 45 -3.54 -8.25 -0.54
CA LEU A 45 -4.14 -7.68 -1.75
C LEU A 45 -3.37 -6.42 -2.11
N GLN A 46 -2.46 -6.56 -3.06
CA GLN A 46 -1.56 -5.48 -3.47
C GLN A 46 -1.83 -5.04 -4.90
N GLY A 47 -1.83 -3.74 -5.10
CA GLY A 47 -1.95 -3.13 -6.43
C GLY A 47 -1.49 -1.69 -6.44
N GLY A 48 -1.54 -1.06 -7.61
CA GLY A 48 -1.50 0.40 -7.68
C GLY A 48 -2.82 1.02 -7.24
N GLU A 49 -2.90 2.34 -7.25
CA GLU A 49 -4.18 3.03 -7.07
C GLU A 49 -5.00 2.91 -8.36
N ASP A 50 -5.71 1.80 -8.47
CA ASP A 50 -6.54 1.47 -9.63
C ASP A 50 -7.98 1.95 -9.39
N PRO A 51 -8.52 2.87 -10.22
CA PRO A 51 -9.90 3.36 -10.06
C PRO A 51 -10.97 2.36 -10.52
N ALA A 52 -10.59 1.22 -11.11
CA ALA A 52 -11.55 0.23 -11.56
C ALA A 52 -12.19 -0.57 -10.43
N TYR A 53 -11.53 -0.66 -9.27
CA TYR A 53 -12.12 -1.24 -8.07
C TYR A 53 -12.74 -0.14 -7.22
N SER A 54 -14.06 -0.19 -7.04
CA SER A 54 -14.76 0.67 -6.08
C SER A 54 -14.47 0.25 -4.64
N ASP A 55 -14.76 1.12 -3.68
CA ASP A 55 -14.66 0.77 -2.26
C ASP A 55 -15.57 -0.40 -1.91
N GLN A 56 -16.75 -0.50 -2.55
CA GLN A 56 -17.67 -1.62 -2.37
C GLN A 56 -17.07 -2.94 -2.86
N ASP A 57 -16.39 -2.95 -4.02
CA ASP A 57 -15.73 -4.16 -4.54
C ASP A 57 -14.67 -4.66 -3.57
N ILE A 58 -13.85 -3.75 -3.02
CA ILE A 58 -12.83 -4.10 -2.03
C ILE A 58 -13.47 -4.65 -0.75
N CYS A 59 -14.52 -4.00 -0.24
CA CYS A 59 -15.26 -4.48 0.93
C CYS A 59 -15.84 -5.88 0.71
N ASP A 60 -16.41 -6.14 -0.45
CA ASP A 60 -17.04 -7.44 -0.77
C ASP A 60 -15.99 -8.56 -0.89
N ILE A 61 -14.82 -8.26 -1.49
CA ILE A 61 -13.70 -9.20 -1.54
C ILE A 61 -13.20 -9.52 -0.13
N VAL A 62 -12.98 -8.49 0.69
CA VAL A 62 -12.49 -8.68 2.08
C VAL A 62 -13.47 -9.50 2.91
N ARG A 63 -14.78 -9.17 2.86
CA ARG A 63 -15.82 -9.93 3.59
C ARG A 63 -15.82 -11.39 3.18
N GLN A 64 -15.81 -11.66 1.89
CA GLN A 64 -15.86 -13.04 1.40
C GLN A 64 -14.63 -13.83 1.82
N ILE A 65 -13.44 -13.25 1.78
CA ILE A 65 -12.22 -13.90 2.30
C ILE A 65 -12.38 -14.22 3.80
N LYS A 66 -12.90 -13.29 4.59
CA LYS A 66 -13.09 -13.49 6.05
C LYS A 66 -14.21 -14.48 6.39
N GLU A 67 -15.25 -14.56 5.56
CA GLU A 67 -16.33 -15.55 5.69
C GLU A 67 -15.82 -16.97 5.37
N GLU A 68 -15.05 -17.15 4.29
CA GLU A 68 -14.50 -18.44 3.88
C GLU A 68 -13.33 -18.89 4.77
N HIS A 69 -12.52 -17.93 5.26
CA HIS A 69 -11.28 -18.18 6.01
C HIS A 69 -11.16 -17.22 7.21
N PRO A 70 -11.96 -17.40 8.27
CA PRO A 70 -12.03 -16.47 9.40
C PRO A 70 -10.73 -16.39 10.21
N ASP A 71 -9.88 -17.41 10.13
CA ASP A 71 -8.56 -17.48 10.79
C ASP A 71 -7.44 -16.79 9.99
N CYS A 72 -7.74 -16.28 8.80
CA CYS A 72 -6.77 -15.57 7.96
C CYS A 72 -6.76 -14.07 8.22
N ALA A 73 -5.55 -13.48 8.16
CA ALA A 73 -5.38 -12.04 8.14
C ALA A 73 -5.41 -11.51 6.70
N VAL A 74 -6.19 -10.45 6.48
CA VAL A 74 -6.25 -9.74 5.20
C VAL A 74 -5.49 -8.42 5.31
N THR A 75 -4.48 -8.25 4.46
CA THR A 75 -3.68 -7.04 4.34
C THR A 75 -4.01 -6.33 3.04
N LEU A 76 -4.36 -5.05 3.10
CA LEU A 76 -4.53 -4.22 1.92
C LEU A 76 -3.28 -3.37 1.65
N SER A 77 -2.87 -3.25 0.39
CA SER A 77 -1.77 -2.40 -0.06
C SER A 77 -2.16 -1.78 -1.41
N ILE A 78 -3.15 -0.87 -1.39
CA ILE A 78 -3.81 -0.30 -2.56
C ILE A 78 -3.76 1.23 -2.62
N GLY A 79 -2.75 1.82 -1.96
CA GLY A 79 -2.44 3.24 -2.01
C GLY A 79 -3.25 4.12 -1.06
N GLU A 80 -3.34 5.40 -1.40
CA GLU A 80 -4.00 6.41 -0.58
C GLU A 80 -5.51 6.39 -0.79
N LYS A 81 -6.25 6.45 0.32
CA LYS A 81 -7.72 6.47 0.34
C LYS A 81 -8.24 7.56 1.29
N THR A 82 -9.54 7.75 1.32
CA THR A 82 -10.20 8.59 2.32
C THR A 82 -10.29 7.87 3.66
N TYR A 83 -10.54 8.60 4.73
CA TYR A 83 -10.81 8.03 6.05
C TYR A 83 -12.01 7.07 6.01
N GLU A 84 -13.07 7.45 5.29
CA GLU A 84 -14.30 6.68 5.14
C GLU A 84 -14.04 5.36 4.40
N SER A 85 -13.21 5.39 3.34
CA SER A 85 -12.81 4.17 2.63
C SER A 85 -12.04 3.22 3.55
N TYR A 86 -11.03 3.73 4.30
CA TYR A 86 -10.28 2.93 5.26
C TYR A 86 -11.18 2.34 6.34
N LYS A 87 -12.14 3.14 6.86
CA LYS A 87 -13.11 2.68 7.84
C LYS A 87 -13.98 1.56 7.29
N ALA A 88 -14.49 1.71 6.07
CA ALA A 88 -15.33 0.69 5.43
C ALA A 88 -14.56 -0.64 5.21
N TYR A 89 -13.30 -0.57 4.78
CA TYR A 89 -12.47 -1.77 4.63
C TYR A 89 -12.19 -2.44 5.98
N LYS A 90 -11.96 -1.66 7.05
CA LYS A 90 -11.78 -2.20 8.40
C LYS A 90 -13.03 -2.91 8.90
N GLU A 91 -14.19 -2.29 8.71
CA GLU A 91 -15.50 -2.87 9.05
C GLU A 91 -15.82 -4.13 8.20
N ALA A 92 -15.31 -4.20 6.97
CA ALA A 92 -15.40 -5.39 6.13
C ALA A 92 -14.50 -6.55 6.61
N GLY A 93 -13.55 -6.29 7.52
CA GLY A 93 -12.68 -7.31 8.11
C GLY A 93 -11.20 -7.23 7.71
N ALA A 94 -10.76 -6.16 7.04
CA ALA A 94 -9.34 -5.96 6.76
C ALA A 94 -8.55 -5.75 8.07
N ASP A 95 -7.55 -6.59 8.29
CA ASP A 95 -6.75 -6.58 9.53
C ASP A 95 -5.61 -5.58 9.46
N ARG A 96 -4.93 -5.52 8.30
CA ARG A 96 -3.68 -4.78 8.10
C ARG A 96 -3.75 -3.89 6.88
N TYR A 97 -2.99 -2.79 6.91
CA TYR A 97 -2.80 -1.93 5.75
C TYR A 97 -1.33 -1.56 5.58
N LEU A 98 -0.77 -1.81 4.41
CA LEU A 98 0.60 -1.44 4.06
C LEU A 98 0.59 -0.19 3.18
N LEU A 99 1.14 0.91 3.70
CA LEU A 99 1.33 2.16 2.98
C LEU A 99 2.71 2.73 3.32
N ARG A 100 3.66 2.60 2.39
CA ARG A 100 5.00 3.14 2.59
C ARG A 100 4.96 4.66 2.59
N HIS A 101 5.63 5.30 3.56
CA HIS A 101 5.76 6.76 3.56
C HIS A 101 6.74 7.26 2.51
N GLU A 102 7.64 6.40 2.05
CA GLU A 102 8.69 6.56 1.03
C GLU A 102 9.78 7.57 1.42
N THR A 103 9.44 8.66 2.06
CA THR A 103 10.35 9.59 2.72
C THR A 103 9.59 10.46 3.73
N ALA A 104 10.23 10.78 4.84
CA ALA A 104 9.71 11.69 5.86
C ALA A 104 10.10 13.16 5.63
N THR A 105 10.75 13.46 4.51
CA THR A 105 11.19 14.81 4.14
C THR A 105 10.38 15.33 2.97
N GLU A 106 9.63 16.42 3.17
CA GLU A 106 8.71 16.96 2.15
C GLU A 106 9.41 17.33 0.85
N SER A 107 10.60 17.98 0.91
CA SER A 107 11.36 18.32 -0.30
C SER A 107 11.80 17.10 -1.10
N HIS A 108 12.19 16.02 -0.43
CA HIS A 108 12.53 14.75 -1.07
C HIS A 108 11.29 14.04 -1.63
N TYR A 109 10.16 14.11 -0.92
CA TYR A 109 8.88 13.58 -1.41
C TYR A 109 8.47 14.21 -2.74
N GLN A 110 8.63 15.54 -2.88
CA GLN A 110 8.34 16.30 -4.12
C GLN A 110 9.24 15.88 -5.29
N ILE A 111 10.47 15.43 -5.02
CA ILE A 111 11.35 14.89 -6.07
C ILE A 111 10.89 13.51 -6.53
N LEU A 112 10.35 12.69 -5.65
CA LEU A 112 9.94 11.31 -5.94
C LEU A 112 8.54 11.19 -6.52
N HIS A 113 7.68 12.18 -6.31
CA HIS A 113 6.25 12.11 -6.64
C HIS A 113 5.82 13.25 -7.55
N PRO A 114 4.78 13.06 -8.38
CA PRO A 114 4.23 14.14 -9.19
C PRO A 114 3.59 15.20 -8.29
N GLU A 115 3.59 16.46 -8.75
CA GLU A 115 3.11 17.65 -8.04
C GLU A 115 1.71 17.49 -7.42
N LYS A 116 0.82 16.74 -8.07
CA LYS A 116 -0.54 16.47 -7.57
C LYS A 116 -0.61 15.58 -6.32
N MET A 117 0.50 14.90 -5.97
CA MET A 117 0.56 14.06 -4.76
C MET A 117 1.08 14.88 -3.59
N SER A 118 0.40 14.77 -2.45
CA SER A 118 0.71 15.55 -1.26
C SER A 118 1.42 14.73 -0.20
N PHE A 119 2.59 15.20 0.24
CA PHE A 119 3.32 14.68 1.39
C PHE A 119 2.43 14.63 2.65
N LYS A 120 1.72 15.72 2.92
CA LYS A 120 0.82 15.80 4.08
C LYS A 120 -0.33 14.81 3.99
N ASN A 121 -0.86 14.56 2.77
CA ASN A 121 -1.91 13.56 2.59
C ASN A 121 -1.39 12.14 2.86
N ARG A 122 -0.14 11.82 2.46
CA ARG A 122 0.47 10.54 2.76
C ARG A 122 0.58 10.31 4.28
N GLN A 123 1.02 11.32 5.02
CA GLN A 123 1.10 11.25 6.48
C GLN A 123 -0.28 11.16 7.14
N ARG A 124 -1.26 11.94 6.65
CA ARG A 124 -2.66 11.84 7.10
C ARG A 124 -3.20 10.41 6.92
N CYS A 125 -2.99 9.80 5.76
CA CYS A 125 -3.43 8.43 5.51
C CYS A 125 -2.86 7.44 6.55
N LEU A 126 -1.58 7.55 6.90
CA LEU A 126 -0.96 6.69 7.91
C LEU A 126 -1.53 6.93 9.32
N ALA A 127 -1.79 8.19 9.67
CA ALA A 127 -2.44 8.55 10.93
C ALA A 127 -3.89 8.02 11.00
N ASP A 128 -4.64 8.14 9.92
CA ASP A 128 -6.01 7.62 9.82
C ASP A 128 -6.04 6.09 10.01
N LEU A 129 -5.14 5.36 9.34
CA LEU A 129 -5.02 3.91 9.48
C LEU A 129 -4.72 3.49 10.92
N LYS A 130 -3.79 4.19 11.60
CA LYS A 130 -3.51 3.94 13.03
C LYS A 130 -4.73 4.21 13.89
N SER A 131 -5.42 5.34 13.68
CA SER A 131 -6.62 5.72 14.46
C SER A 131 -7.77 4.73 14.31
N LEU A 132 -7.87 4.07 13.15
CA LEU A 132 -8.87 3.04 12.87
C LEU A 132 -8.49 1.65 13.40
N GLY A 133 -7.32 1.51 14.06
CA GLY A 133 -6.88 0.25 14.67
C GLY A 133 -6.41 -0.80 13.68
N TYR A 134 -5.88 -0.40 12.52
CA TYR A 134 -5.15 -1.32 11.65
C TYR A 134 -3.80 -1.69 12.25
N GLN A 135 -3.35 -2.91 11.98
CA GLN A 135 -1.92 -3.19 12.01
C GLN A 135 -1.29 -2.52 10.79
N VAL A 136 -0.58 -1.42 11.03
CA VAL A 136 -0.07 -0.56 9.97
C VAL A 136 1.32 -1.00 9.54
N GLY A 137 1.50 -1.17 8.23
CA GLY A 137 2.82 -1.32 7.62
C GLY A 137 3.27 -0.02 6.97
N SER A 138 4.52 0.38 7.19
CA SER A 138 5.14 1.51 6.51
C SER A 138 6.61 1.23 6.17
N GLY A 139 7.29 2.17 5.55
CA GLY A 139 8.68 2.02 5.17
C GLY A 139 9.13 2.96 4.06
N PHE A 140 10.35 2.76 3.60
CA PHE A 140 11.00 3.59 2.58
C PHE A 140 12.02 2.79 1.78
N MET A 141 12.52 3.39 0.69
CA MET A 141 13.59 2.82 -0.12
C MET A 141 14.93 3.43 0.29
N VAL A 142 16.00 2.62 0.28
CA VAL A 142 17.39 3.08 0.47
C VAL A 142 18.05 3.24 -0.89
N GLY A 143 18.67 4.40 -1.12
CA GLY A 143 19.34 4.72 -2.39
C GLY A 143 18.40 5.28 -3.45
N SER A 144 17.24 5.79 -3.05
CA SER A 144 16.34 6.50 -3.99
C SER A 144 16.99 7.79 -4.51
N PRO A 145 16.58 8.32 -5.68
CA PRO A 145 17.18 9.52 -6.27
C PRO A 145 17.27 10.67 -5.28
N PHE A 146 18.44 11.30 -5.20
CA PHE A 146 18.75 12.44 -4.32
C PHE A 146 18.59 12.18 -2.81
N GLN A 147 18.47 10.93 -2.38
CA GLN A 147 18.44 10.58 -0.96
C GLN A 147 19.79 10.84 -0.31
N THR A 148 19.79 11.48 0.85
CA THR A 148 20.96 11.71 1.70
C THR A 148 20.87 10.92 3.02
N MET A 149 21.94 10.93 3.80
CA MET A 149 21.91 10.29 5.14
C MET A 149 20.92 10.98 6.08
N GLU A 150 20.75 12.29 5.95
CA GLU A 150 19.77 13.06 6.73
C GLU A 150 18.34 12.60 6.42
N HIS A 151 18.03 12.28 5.15
CA HIS A 151 16.74 11.70 4.76
C HIS A 151 16.53 10.34 5.44
N ILE A 152 17.53 9.45 5.42
CA ILE A 152 17.45 8.14 6.07
C ILE A 152 17.21 8.28 7.58
N VAL A 153 17.93 9.21 8.24
CA VAL A 153 17.74 9.49 9.67
C VAL A 153 16.33 10.02 9.95
N ALA A 154 15.82 10.91 9.09
CA ALA A 154 14.44 11.42 9.21
C ALA A 154 13.42 10.29 9.05
N ASP A 155 13.61 9.40 8.07
CA ASP A 155 12.74 8.25 7.83
C ASP A 155 12.71 7.28 9.03
N LEU A 156 13.88 6.98 9.62
CA LEU A 156 13.95 6.14 10.81
C LEU A 156 13.28 6.78 12.03
N ARG A 157 13.44 8.09 12.23
CA ARG A 157 12.75 8.83 13.29
C ARG A 157 11.24 8.87 13.07
N TYR A 158 10.79 9.01 11.83
CA TYR A 158 9.38 8.95 11.49
C TYR A 158 8.79 7.57 11.81
N LEU A 159 9.49 6.49 11.48
CA LEU A 159 9.07 5.14 11.85
C LEU A 159 9.00 4.95 13.37
N GLN A 160 9.96 5.51 14.11
CA GLN A 160 9.93 5.49 15.57
C GLN A 160 8.71 6.23 16.15
N GLN A 161 8.30 7.35 15.52
CA GLN A 161 7.12 8.12 15.95
C GLN A 161 5.81 7.46 15.53
N LEU A 162 5.77 6.88 14.32
CA LEU A 162 4.58 6.21 13.80
C LEU A 162 4.30 4.88 14.52
N GLU A 163 5.35 4.21 15.01
CA GLU A 163 5.28 2.88 15.63
C GLU A 163 4.47 1.90 14.77
N PRO A 164 4.86 1.64 13.51
CA PRO A 164 4.12 0.72 12.65
C PRO A 164 4.33 -0.73 13.11
N ASP A 165 3.36 -1.58 12.85
CA ASP A 165 3.42 -3.02 13.17
C ASP A 165 4.29 -3.81 12.19
N MET A 166 4.49 -3.26 10.99
CA MET A 166 5.33 -3.84 9.94
C MET A 166 6.21 -2.76 9.33
N ILE A 167 7.50 -3.05 9.15
CA ILE A 167 8.46 -2.11 8.54
C ILE A 167 9.08 -2.76 7.31
N GLY A 168 8.92 -2.10 6.15
CA GLY A 168 9.50 -2.49 4.88
C GLY A 168 10.59 -1.52 4.43
N ILE A 169 11.86 -1.87 4.65
CA ILE A 169 13.01 -1.12 4.15
C ILE A 169 13.75 -2.01 3.15
N GLY A 170 14.01 -1.48 1.97
CA GLY A 170 14.71 -2.22 0.92
C GLY A 170 15.47 -1.30 -0.03
N PRO A 171 16.42 -1.84 -0.80
CA PRO A 171 17.16 -1.04 -1.77
C PRO A 171 16.25 -0.54 -2.88
N PHE A 172 16.53 0.67 -3.36
CA PHE A 172 15.96 1.15 -4.61
C PHE A 172 16.64 0.46 -5.79
N ILE A 173 15.86 -0.22 -6.59
CA ILE A 173 16.32 -0.84 -7.84
C ILE A 173 15.66 -0.06 -8.99
N PRO A 174 16.42 0.71 -9.79
CA PRO A 174 15.86 1.48 -10.89
C PRO A 174 15.19 0.57 -11.91
N HIS A 175 14.01 0.94 -12.37
CA HIS A 175 13.41 0.33 -13.55
C HIS A 175 14.17 0.80 -14.79
N HIS A 176 14.33 -0.07 -15.78
CA HIS A 176 15.10 0.21 -17.00
C HIS A 176 14.46 1.28 -17.92
N GLN A 177 13.32 1.84 -17.54
CA GLN A 177 12.61 2.89 -18.29
C GLN A 177 12.30 4.08 -17.40
#